data_f83dbc6c50a751fb504382f65c3e8a94
#
_entry.id   f83dbc6c50a751fb504382f65c3e8a94
#
_cell.length_a   1.000
_cell.length_b   1.000
_cell.length_c   1.000
_cell.angle_alpha   90.00
_cell.angle_beta   90.00
_cell.angle_gamma   90.00
#
_symmetry.space_group_name_H-M   'P 1'
#
loop_
_entity.id
_entity.type
_entity.pdbx_description
1 polymer ?
#
loop_
_entity_poly.entity_id
_entity_poly.type
_entity_poly.pdbx_seq_one_letter_code
_entity_poly.pdbx_strand_id
1 'polypeptide(L)'
;MKYIELFAGCGGLSVGLESLKYELVFANELSPMASETFAYNLLKEDLRYLADNQKTASRVKWISSQYDSNNLAARLRENPQNYPKYSSTTSELNNHLDDLYGKLIVGSIVELNRYLTINKNIVVDLQNQNIDLVSGGPPCQSFSLAGLRQHDNNRNTLPMDFAEL
;
A
#
# COMPACT_ATOMS: atom_id res chain seq x y z
N MET A 1 -19.56 -2.60 -7.25
CA MET A 1 -19.08 -1.50 -6.39
C MET A 1 -17.57 -1.59 -6.31
N LYS A 2 -16.86 -0.45 -6.29
CA LYS A 2 -15.39 -0.38 -6.30
C LYS A 2 -14.87 0.21 -5.01
N TYR A 3 -13.73 -0.29 -4.53
CA TYR A 3 -13.14 0.20 -3.29
C TYR A 3 -11.62 0.39 -3.36
N ILE A 4 -11.13 1.28 -2.50
CA ILE A 4 -9.72 1.45 -2.16
C ILE A 4 -9.55 1.08 -0.70
N GLU A 5 -8.47 0.36 -0.35
CA GLU A 5 -8.14 0.05 1.04
C GLU A 5 -6.76 0.59 1.40
N LEU A 6 -6.70 1.51 2.36
CA LEU A 6 -5.48 2.08 2.90
C LEU A 6 -5.15 1.44 4.25
N PHE A 7 -3.87 1.31 4.57
CA PHE A 7 -3.43 0.58 5.78
C PHE A 7 -4.01 -0.84 5.81
N ALA A 8 -3.95 -1.51 4.67
CA ALA A 8 -4.70 -2.75 4.40
C ALA A 8 -4.31 -3.93 5.29
N GLY A 9 -3.13 -3.88 5.92
CA GLY A 9 -2.64 -4.96 6.75
C GLY A 9 -2.59 -6.29 5.98
N CYS A 10 -3.09 -7.34 6.59
CA CYS A 10 -3.19 -8.67 5.95
C CYS A 10 -4.44 -8.83 5.06
N GLY A 11 -5.23 -7.78 4.84
CA GLY A 11 -6.39 -7.79 3.96
C GLY A 11 -7.70 -8.28 4.60
N GLY A 12 -7.83 -8.22 5.92
CA GLY A 12 -9.03 -8.71 6.60
C GLY A 12 -10.31 -8.01 6.16
N LEU A 13 -10.28 -6.69 5.96
CA LEU A 13 -11.42 -5.92 5.47
C LEU A 13 -11.69 -6.22 4.00
N SER A 14 -10.65 -6.28 3.16
CA SER A 14 -10.76 -6.66 1.74
C SER A 14 -11.43 -8.01 1.55
N VAL A 15 -11.13 -9.03 2.38
CA VAL A 15 -11.80 -10.33 2.32
C VAL A 15 -13.31 -10.16 2.52
N GLY A 16 -13.73 -9.32 3.47
CA GLY A 16 -15.13 -9.01 3.69
C GLY A 16 -15.78 -8.30 2.51
N LEU A 17 -15.12 -7.28 1.97
CA LEU A 17 -15.63 -6.51 0.83
C LEU A 17 -15.73 -7.35 -0.46
N GLU A 18 -14.74 -8.19 -0.75
CA GLU A 18 -14.78 -9.10 -1.91
C GLU A 18 -15.91 -10.13 -1.78
N SER A 19 -16.23 -10.60 -0.56
CA SER A 19 -17.37 -11.49 -0.33
C SER A 19 -18.71 -10.84 -0.73
N LEU A 20 -18.79 -9.52 -0.62
CA LEU A 20 -19.92 -8.69 -1.02
C LEU A 20 -19.85 -8.22 -2.49
N LYS A 21 -18.91 -8.77 -3.27
CA LYS A 21 -18.70 -8.46 -4.70
C LYS A 21 -18.19 -7.02 -4.96
N TYR A 22 -17.51 -6.43 -3.99
CA TYR A 22 -16.73 -5.22 -4.25
C TYR A 22 -15.47 -5.58 -5.01
N GLU A 23 -15.07 -4.69 -5.92
CA GLU A 23 -13.88 -4.82 -6.75
C GLU A 23 -12.77 -3.89 -6.22
N LEU A 24 -11.59 -4.45 -5.97
CA LEU A 24 -10.44 -3.70 -5.51
C LEU A 24 -9.89 -2.81 -6.62
N VAL A 25 -9.90 -1.50 -6.40
CA VAL A 25 -9.18 -0.55 -7.27
C VAL A 25 -7.69 -0.59 -6.93
N PHE A 26 -7.32 -0.35 -5.68
CA PHE A 26 -6.00 -0.67 -5.17
C PHE A 26 -6.02 -0.75 -3.63
N ALA A 27 -4.98 -1.38 -3.06
CA ALA A 27 -4.69 -1.33 -1.65
C ALA A 27 -3.32 -0.72 -1.38
N ASN A 28 -3.13 -0.11 -0.21
CA ASN A 28 -1.83 0.35 0.27
C ASN A 28 -1.51 -0.23 1.64
N GLU A 29 -0.31 -0.75 1.80
CA GLU A 29 0.20 -1.26 3.06
C GLU A 29 1.70 -0.94 3.21
N LEU A 30 2.11 -0.49 4.39
CA LEU A 30 3.50 -0.17 4.68
C LEU A 30 4.37 -1.41 4.89
N SER A 31 3.81 -2.43 5.58
CA SER A 31 4.57 -3.61 6.02
C SER A 31 4.69 -4.67 4.92
N PRO A 32 5.92 -5.01 4.47
CA PRO A 32 6.11 -6.11 3.53
C PRO A 32 5.58 -7.46 4.02
N MET A 33 5.66 -7.72 5.34
CA MET A 33 5.17 -8.97 5.93
C MET A 33 3.65 -9.08 5.88
N ALA A 34 2.92 -7.98 6.16
CA ALA A 34 1.48 -7.94 6.02
C ALA A 34 1.08 -8.07 4.53
N SER A 35 1.84 -7.43 3.66
CA SER A 35 1.68 -7.48 2.21
C SER A 35 1.85 -8.89 1.63
N GLU A 36 2.75 -9.72 2.18
CA GLU A 36 2.85 -11.14 1.80
C GLU A 36 1.51 -11.87 2.00
N THR A 37 0.89 -11.67 3.16
CA THR A 37 -0.39 -12.31 3.49
C THR A 37 -1.54 -11.78 2.64
N PHE A 38 -1.58 -10.47 2.42
CA PHE A 38 -2.56 -9.84 1.54
C PHE A 38 -2.45 -10.39 0.11
N ALA A 39 -1.25 -10.39 -0.46
CA ALA A 39 -0.99 -10.86 -1.81
C ALA A 39 -1.41 -12.33 -1.99
N TYR A 40 -1.04 -13.18 -1.05
CA TYR A 40 -1.38 -14.60 -1.09
C TYR A 40 -2.90 -14.84 -1.08
N ASN A 41 -3.61 -14.20 -0.14
CA ASN A 41 -5.03 -14.46 0.06
C ASN A 41 -5.92 -13.79 -0.99
N LEU A 42 -5.65 -12.54 -1.34
CA LEU A 42 -6.52 -11.70 -2.18
C LEU A 42 -6.05 -11.63 -3.64
N LEU A 43 -4.75 -11.46 -3.84
CA LEU A 43 -4.21 -11.32 -5.21
C LEU A 43 -3.79 -12.63 -5.85
N LYS A 44 -3.82 -13.76 -5.08
CA LYS A 44 -3.37 -15.08 -5.54
C LYS A 44 -1.90 -15.07 -6.01
N GLU A 45 -1.09 -14.28 -5.36
CA GLU A 45 0.33 -14.11 -5.67
C GLU A 45 1.17 -14.50 -4.45
N ASP A 46 1.92 -15.60 -4.56
CA ASP A 46 2.83 -16.08 -3.51
C ASP A 46 4.18 -15.40 -3.65
N LEU A 47 4.38 -14.32 -2.88
CA LEU A 47 5.59 -13.51 -2.95
C LEU A 47 6.85 -14.26 -2.49
N ARG A 48 6.72 -15.24 -1.58
CA ARG A 48 7.87 -16.07 -1.15
C ARG A 48 8.31 -17.00 -2.28
N TYR A 49 7.35 -17.69 -2.88
CA TYR A 49 7.63 -18.53 -4.03
C TYR A 49 8.27 -17.74 -5.18
N LEU A 50 7.78 -16.52 -5.45
CA LEU A 50 8.36 -15.64 -6.47
C LEU A 50 9.79 -15.26 -6.12
N ALA A 51 10.05 -14.87 -4.86
CA ALA A 51 11.38 -14.51 -4.39
C ALA A 51 12.38 -15.67 -4.48
N ASP A 52 11.98 -16.87 -4.04
CA ASP A 52 12.82 -18.07 -4.07
C ASP A 52 13.16 -18.51 -5.51
N ASN A 53 12.29 -18.17 -6.46
CA ASN A 53 12.48 -18.47 -7.89
C ASN A 53 12.99 -17.28 -8.72
N GLN A 54 13.48 -16.22 -8.07
CA GLN A 54 14.00 -15.01 -8.71
C GLN A 54 13.01 -14.37 -9.72
N LYS A 55 11.71 -14.42 -9.40
CA LYS A 55 10.63 -13.82 -10.19
C LYS A 55 10.17 -12.53 -9.55
N THR A 56 9.66 -11.64 -10.38
CA THR A 56 9.03 -10.37 -9.93
C THR A 56 7.53 -10.56 -9.66
N ALA A 57 7.00 -9.75 -8.74
CA ALA A 57 5.57 -9.68 -8.51
C ALA A 57 4.85 -8.91 -9.63
N SER A 58 3.65 -9.34 -9.99
CA SER A 58 2.84 -8.70 -11.03
C SER A 58 1.77 -7.78 -10.45
N ARG A 59 1.17 -8.19 -9.33
CA ARG A 59 0.07 -7.47 -8.67
C ARG A 59 0.48 -6.75 -7.39
N VAL A 60 1.75 -6.85 -7.01
CA VAL A 60 2.31 -6.11 -5.87
C VAL A 60 3.40 -5.19 -6.39
N LYS A 61 3.29 -3.90 -6.07
CA LYS A 61 4.22 -2.85 -6.49
C LYS A 61 4.79 -2.13 -5.29
N TRP A 62 6.07 -1.79 -5.33
CA TRP A 62 6.72 -0.96 -4.29
C TRP A 62 6.79 0.48 -4.75
N ILE A 63 6.36 1.40 -3.88
CA ILE A 63 6.47 2.84 -4.17
C ILE A 63 7.79 3.42 -3.67
N SER A 64 8.39 2.81 -2.66
CA SER A 64 9.66 3.26 -2.08
C SER A 64 10.37 2.09 -1.43
N SER A 65 11.46 1.64 -2.03
CA SER A 65 12.30 0.56 -1.52
C SER A 65 13.77 0.88 -1.76
N GLN A 66 14.66 0.45 -0.88
CA GLN A 66 16.11 0.51 -1.12
C GLN A 66 16.59 -0.56 -2.09
N TYR A 67 15.75 -1.53 -2.44
CA TYR A 67 16.07 -2.62 -3.35
C TYR A 67 15.29 -2.48 -4.66
N ASP A 68 15.84 -2.97 -5.75
CA ASP A 68 15.16 -3.05 -7.03
C ASP A 68 14.15 -4.21 -7.11
N SER A 69 13.36 -4.26 -8.18
CA SER A 69 12.33 -5.28 -8.39
C SER A 69 12.86 -6.70 -8.51
N ASN A 70 14.13 -6.87 -8.90
CA ASN A 70 14.75 -8.18 -9.05
C ASN A 70 15.19 -8.77 -7.71
N ASN A 71 15.23 -7.94 -6.65
CA ASN A 71 15.59 -8.38 -5.31
C ASN A 71 14.37 -8.46 -4.38
N LEU A 72 13.35 -9.21 -4.81
CA LEU A 72 12.10 -9.38 -4.07
C LEU A 72 12.35 -9.97 -2.66
N ALA A 73 13.29 -10.90 -2.52
CA ALA A 73 13.64 -11.50 -1.23
C ALA A 73 14.09 -10.44 -0.20
N ALA A 74 14.92 -9.49 -0.60
CA ALA A 74 15.35 -8.39 0.26
C ALA A 74 14.21 -7.43 0.57
N ARG A 75 13.37 -7.09 -0.40
CA ARG A 75 12.18 -6.26 -0.21
C ARG A 75 11.22 -6.82 0.83
N LEU A 76 10.98 -8.13 0.81
CA LEU A 76 10.12 -8.81 1.77
C LEU A 76 10.65 -8.78 3.23
N ARG A 77 11.92 -8.47 3.41
CA ARG A 77 12.59 -8.35 4.72
C ARG A 77 12.96 -6.92 5.07
N GLU A 78 12.60 -5.98 4.22
CA GLU A 78 12.87 -4.56 4.43
C GLU A 78 12.15 -4.04 5.68
N ASN A 79 12.84 -3.20 6.46
CA ASN A 79 12.24 -2.63 7.66
C ASN A 79 11.32 -1.45 7.30
N PRO A 80 10.00 -1.55 7.47
CA PRO A 80 9.07 -0.50 7.10
C PRO A 80 9.24 0.80 7.90
N GLN A 81 9.91 0.77 9.05
CA GLN A 81 10.20 1.97 9.84
C GLN A 81 11.29 2.85 9.21
N ASN A 82 12.00 2.33 8.23
CA ASN A 82 13.03 3.07 7.51
C ASN A 82 12.51 3.78 6.25
N TYR A 83 11.25 3.58 5.86
CA TYR A 83 10.63 4.34 4.77
C TYR A 83 10.29 5.77 5.21
N PRO A 84 10.50 6.77 4.41
CA PRO A 84 11.26 6.93 3.17
C PRO A 84 12.68 7.46 3.40
N LYS A 85 13.40 6.99 4.43
CA LYS A 85 14.69 7.53 4.88
C LYS A 85 15.86 7.31 3.92
N TYR A 86 15.65 6.60 2.85
CA TYR A 86 16.73 6.30 1.91
C TYR A 86 16.89 7.41 0.86
N SER A 87 18.13 7.84 0.64
CA SER A 87 18.46 8.85 -0.36
C SER A 87 18.28 8.37 -1.80
N SER A 88 18.30 7.05 -2.01
CA SER A 88 17.99 6.42 -3.29
C SER A 88 16.93 5.35 -3.07
N THR A 89 15.72 5.64 -3.48
CA THR A 89 14.61 4.69 -3.44
C THR A 89 14.19 4.31 -4.85
N THR A 90 13.77 3.07 -5.03
CA THR A 90 13.17 2.60 -6.28
C THR A 90 11.66 2.58 -6.14
N SER A 91 10.97 3.11 -7.14
CA SER A 91 9.52 3.01 -7.30
C SER A 91 9.20 2.20 -8.56
N GLU A 92 8.19 1.36 -8.48
CA GLU A 92 7.68 0.57 -9.62
C GLU A 92 6.45 1.20 -10.26
N LEU A 93 6.08 2.41 -9.84
CA LEU A 93 4.95 3.14 -10.39
C LEU A 93 5.45 4.03 -11.55
N ASN A 94 4.90 3.82 -12.74
CA ASN A 94 5.34 4.44 -14.00
C ASN A 94 4.31 5.44 -14.56
N ASN A 95 3.52 6.06 -13.70
CA ASN A 95 2.54 7.10 -14.04
C ASN A 95 1.37 6.62 -14.93
N HIS A 96 1.00 5.35 -14.79
CA HIS A 96 -0.17 4.76 -15.43
C HIS A 96 -1.15 4.24 -14.38
N LEU A 97 -2.46 4.35 -14.65
CA LEU A 97 -3.50 3.77 -13.77
C LEU A 97 -3.33 2.27 -13.59
N ASP A 98 -2.87 1.58 -14.62
CA ASP A 98 -2.58 0.14 -14.58
C ASP A 98 -1.53 -0.25 -13.52
N ASP A 99 -0.70 0.70 -13.08
CA ASP A 99 0.24 0.45 -11.99
C ASP A 99 -0.45 0.34 -10.62
N LEU A 100 -1.67 0.88 -10.51
CA LEU A 100 -2.48 0.84 -9.29
C LEU A 100 -3.62 -0.19 -9.38
N TYR A 101 -4.33 -0.26 -10.53
CA TYR A 101 -5.59 -0.98 -10.64
C TYR A 101 -5.44 -2.48 -10.36
N GLY A 102 -6.23 -2.95 -9.39
CA GLY A 102 -6.23 -4.34 -8.92
C GLY A 102 -4.95 -4.76 -8.20
N LYS A 103 -4.17 -3.81 -7.66
CA LYS A 103 -2.84 -4.08 -7.07
C LYS A 103 -2.73 -3.65 -5.61
N LEU A 104 -1.75 -4.23 -4.94
CA LEU A 104 -1.27 -3.78 -3.64
C LEU A 104 -0.02 -2.92 -3.82
N ILE A 105 -0.04 -1.73 -3.25
CA ILE A 105 1.09 -0.79 -3.24
C ILE A 105 1.77 -0.87 -1.87
N VAL A 106 2.99 -1.41 -1.85
CA VAL A 106 3.80 -1.54 -0.64
C VAL A 106 4.63 -0.29 -0.45
N GLY A 107 4.44 0.38 0.68
CA GLY A 107 5.17 1.58 1.08
C GLY A 107 4.31 2.58 1.83
N SER A 108 4.91 3.72 2.13
CA SER A 108 4.26 4.76 2.94
C SER A 108 3.09 5.42 2.19
N ILE A 109 1.98 5.65 2.90
CA ILE A 109 0.85 6.46 2.39
C ILE A 109 1.30 7.88 2.04
N VAL A 110 2.26 8.44 2.76
CA VAL A 110 2.81 9.78 2.47
C VAL A 110 3.47 9.82 1.09
N GLU A 111 4.24 8.78 0.75
CA GLU A 111 4.85 8.67 -0.59
C GLU A 111 3.81 8.39 -1.68
N LEU A 112 2.75 7.66 -1.36
CA LEU A 112 1.64 7.43 -2.28
C LEU A 112 0.89 8.75 -2.56
N ASN A 113 0.55 9.54 -1.55
CA ASN A 113 -0.08 10.85 -1.71
C ASN A 113 0.81 11.79 -2.53
N ARG A 114 2.11 11.81 -2.24
CA ARG A 114 3.08 12.58 -3.03
C ARG A 114 3.09 12.15 -4.49
N TYR A 115 3.11 10.86 -4.76
CA TYR A 115 3.04 10.32 -6.11
C TYR A 115 1.77 10.76 -6.84
N LEU A 116 0.61 10.66 -6.21
CA LEU A 116 -0.67 11.08 -6.77
C LEU A 116 -0.73 12.60 -7.00
N THR A 117 -0.20 13.40 -6.06
CA THR A 117 -0.13 14.88 -6.20
C THR A 117 0.67 15.30 -7.42
N ILE A 118 1.77 14.59 -7.72
CA ILE A 118 2.62 14.87 -8.89
C ILE A 118 1.95 14.39 -10.18
N ASN A 119 1.25 13.25 -10.13
CA ASN A 119 0.67 12.57 -11.29
C ASN A 119 -0.83 12.79 -11.39
N LYS A 120 -1.25 14.04 -11.59
CA LYS A 120 -2.67 14.44 -11.62
C LYS A 120 -3.53 13.70 -12.65
N ASN A 121 -2.94 13.22 -13.74
CA ASN A 121 -3.62 12.39 -14.73
C ASN A 121 -4.16 11.10 -14.09
N ILE A 122 -3.37 10.46 -13.21
CA ILE A 122 -3.82 9.25 -12.49
C ILE A 122 -4.99 9.57 -11.56
N VAL A 123 -4.96 10.72 -10.88
CA VAL A 123 -6.06 11.14 -10.00
C VAL A 123 -7.35 11.29 -10.81
N VAL A 124 -7.30 11.92 -11.99
CA VAL A 124 -8.45 12.03 -12.90
C VAL A 124 -8.92 10.66 -13.35
N ASP A 125 -8.02 9.76 -13.69
CA ASP A 125 -8.34 8.40 -14.09
C ASP A 125 -8.98 7.60 -12.95
N LEU A 126 -8.50 7.77 -11.70
CA LEU A 126 -9.11 7.18 -10.50
C LEU A 126 -10.52 7.73 -10.24
N GLN A 127 -10.72 9.05 -10.36
CA GLN A 127 -12.04 9.66 -10.22
C GLN A 127 -13.05 9.10 -11.23
N ASN A 128 -12.59 8.81 -12.46
CA ASN A 128 -13.41 8.19 -13.49
C ASN A 128 -13.75 6.71 -13.23
N GLN A 129 -13.12 6.07 -12.23
CA GLN A 129 -13.43 4.69 -11.85
C GLN A 129 -14.74 4.54 -11.07
N ASN A 130 -15.37 5.64 -10.66
CA ASN A 130 -16.58 5.63 -9.81
C ASN A 130 -16.34 4.79 -8.54
N ILE A 131 -15.37 5.20 -7.74
CA ILE A 131 -15.03 4.54 -6.48
C ILE A 131 -16.15 4.77 -5.48
N ASP A 132 -16.72 3.69 -4.96
CA ASP A 132 -17.86 3.73 -4.03
C ASP A 132 -17.40 3.83 -2.57
N LEU A 133 -16.20 3.34 -2.25
CA LEU A 133 -15.70 3.25 -0.89
C LEU A 133 -14.19 3.44 -0.83
N VAL A 134 -13.74 4.31 0.06
CA VAL A 134 -12.36 4.34 0.55
C VAL A 134 -12.38 3.90 2.01
N SER A 135 -11.65 2.87 2.33
CA SER A 135 -11.60 2.26 3.65
C SER A 135 -10.18 2.14 4.17
N GLY A 136 -10.03 1.96 5.49
CA GLY A 136 -8.73 1.71 6.08
C GLY A 136 -8.69 1.97 7.58
N GLY A 137 -7.62 1.50 8.22
CA GLY A 137 -7.41 1.62 9.66
C GLY A 137 -6.08 2.29 9.99
N PRO A 138 -5.95 3.62 9.89
CA PRO A 138 -4.72 4.30 10.29
C PRO A 138 -4.38 3.99 11.75
N PRO A 139 -3.09 3.79 12.10
CA PRO A 139 -2.68 3.43 13.45
C PRO A 139 -3.03 4.56 14.43
N CYS A 140 -3.79 4.21 15.48
CA CYS A 140 -4.28 5.15 16.51
C CYS A 140 -3.42 5.16 17.79
N GLN A 141 -2.25 4.52 17.79
CA GLN A 141 -1.43 4.31 19.00
C GLN A 141 -1.07 5.59 19.74
N SER A 142 -0.93 6.71 19.05
CA SER A 142 -0.62 8.02 19.65
C SER A 142 -1.84 8.70 20.27
N PHE A 143 -3.05 8.29 19.92
CA PHE A 143 -4.32 8.87 20.37
C PHE A 143 -5.05 8.00 21.39
N SER A 144 -4.70 6.70 21.47
CA SER A 144 -5.41 5.79 22.36
C SER A 144 -4.95 5.92 23.82
N LEU A 145 -5.87 5.67 24.76
CA LEU A 145 -5.57 5.66 26.21
C LEU A 145 -4.58 4.55 26.60
N ALA A 146 -4.49 3.49 25.81
CA ALA A 146 -3.59 2.36 26.03
C ALA A 146 -2.20 2.59 25.42
N GLY A 147 -1.99 3.64 24.62
CA GLY A 147 -0.70 3.99 24.00
C GLY A 147 0.04 5.08 24.75
N LEU A 148 1.34 5.17 24.51
CA LEU A 148 2.15 6.32 24.93
C LEU A 148 1.71 7.52 24.10
N ARG A 149 1.02 8.47 24.71
CA ARG A 149 0.61 9.75 24.08
C ARG A 149 1.85 10.58 23.73
N GLN A 150 2.37 10.38 22.52
CA GLN A 150 3.50 11.16 22.02
C GLN A 150 2.99 12.23 21.08
N HIS A 151 3.02 13.49 21.50
CA HIS A 151 2.52 14.64 20.73
C HIS A 151 3.28 14.89 19.43
N ASP A 152 4.56 14.53 19.35
CA ASP A 152 5.43 14.82 18.21
C ASP A 152 5.74 13.56 17.35
N ASN A 153 4.83 12.60 17.30
CA ASN A 153 5.03 11.40 16.50
C ASN A 153 4.52 11.62 15.07
N ASN A 154 5.36 11.33 14.06
CA ASN A 154 5.00 11.40 12.64
C ASN A 154 3.76 10.56 12.26
N ARG A 155 3.36 9.61 13.13
CA ARG A 155 2.13 8.83 12.94
C ARG A 155 0.85 9.62 13.20
N ASN A 156 0.95 10.80 13.83
CA ASN A 156 -0.20 11.66 14.14
C ASN A 156 -0.79 12.31 12.88
N THR A 157 -0.03 12.37 11.78
CA THR A 157 -0.51 12.89 10.49
C THR A 157 -1.23 11.85 9.66
N LEU A 158 -1.07 10.56 9.93
CA LEU A 158 -1.61 9.47 9.10
C LEU A 158 -3.14 9.52 8.89
N PRO A 159 -3.99 9.96 9.85
CA PRO A 159 -5.40 10.19 9.57
C PRO A 159 -5.64 11.33 8.58
N MET A 160 -4.76 12.33 8.53
CA MET A 160 -4.82 13.41 7.52
C MET A 160 -4.39 12.87 6.16
N ASP A 161 -3.28 12.11 6.13
CA ASP A 161 -2.80 11.45 4.91
C ASP A 161 -3.86 10.50 4.31
N PHE A 162 -4.68 9.85 5.17
CA PHE A 162 -5.84 9.07 4.74
C PHE A 162 -6.92 9.93 4.08
N ALA A 163 -7.15 11.13 4.61
CA ALA A 163 -8.20 12.02 4.12
C ALA A 163 -7.79 12.80 2.85
N GLU A 164 -6.51 12.85 2.53
CA GLU A 164 -5.99 13.51 1.32
C GLU A 164 -6.22 12.70 0.04
N LEU A 165 -6.40 11.40 0.17
CA LEU A 165 -6.62 10.51 -0.98
C LEU A 165 -8.07 10.56 -1.46
#